data_799e78b44a358ed6913540575ba14c5f
#
_entry.id   799e78b44a358ed6913540575ba14c5f
#
_cell.length_a   1.000
_cell.length_b   1.000
_cell.length_c   1.000
_cell.angle_alpha   90.00
_cell.angle_beta   90.00
_cell.angle_gamma   90.00
#
_symmetry.space_group_name_H-M   'P 1'
#
loop_
_entity.id
_entity.type
_entity.pdbx_description
1 polymer ?
#
loop_
_entity_poly.entity_id
_entity_poly.type
_entity_poly.pdbx_seq_one_letter_code
_entity_poly.pdbx_strand_id
1 'polypeptide(L)'
;MLNVNEILKASDLARLIQPDFFVGWAYAIDYEFAHVMTNDLWKHQALGIPHNCFLVAASFNPDEMASVPAEEQEVILLRVVGSAKLPQDDDMVRTKIDHFKDQKNKFGTPDRQMDDITQNELQFGGLKCRVLGTFFVDKDELWLGSDLESFATATRLNVYRPHDAALAGIVN
;
A
#
# COMPACT_ATOMS: atom_id res chain seq x y z
N MET A 1 -1.35 12.31 21.62
CA MET A 1 -0.49 11.14 21.43
C MET A 1 -1.01 9.98 22.26
N LEU A 2 -1.25 8.85 21.64
CA LEU A 2 -1.63 7.60 22.31
C LEU A 2 -0.38 6.77 22.53
N ASN A 3 -0.11 6.39 23.77
CA ASN A 3 0.92 5.38 24.05
C ASN A 3 0.32 4.01 23.75
N VAL A 4 0.84 3.33 22.74
CA VAL A 4 0.36 2.00 22.30
C VAL A 4 1.15 0.85 22.93
N ASN A 5 2.05 1.13 23.88
CA ASN A 5 2.89 0.12 24.53
C ASN A 5 2.11 -0.92 25.35
N GLU A 6 0.92 -0.61 25.80
CA GLU A 6 0.06 -1.60 26.44
C GLU A 6 -0.43 -2.65 25.45
N ILE A 7 -0.36 -2.33 24.15
CA ILE A 7 -0.92 -3.11 23.06
C ILE A 7 0.20 -3.64 22.15
N LEU A 8 1.16 -2.78 21.79
CA LEU A 8 2.30 -3.10 20.93
C LEU A 8 3.60 -2.62 21.58
N LYS A 9 4.62 -3.47 21.52
CA LYS A 9 6.00 -3.09 21.90
C LYS A 9 6.75 -2.57 20.67
N ALA A 10 7.82 -1.82 20.87
CA ALA A 10 8.67 -1.36 19.77
C ALA A 10 9.10 -2.50 18.82
N SER A 11 9.35 -3.70 19.38
CA SER A 11 9.64 -4.92 18.61
C SER A 11 8.48 -5.39 17.73
N ASP A 12 7.24 -4.93 17.98
CA ASP A 12 6.06 -5.32 17.21
C ASP A 12 5.88 -4.49 15.94
N LEU A 13 6.65 -3.39 15.78
CA LEU A 13 6.66 -2.61 14.55
C LEU A 13 7.00 -3.48 13.33
N ALA A 14 7.90 -4.44 13.48
CA ALA A 14 8.24 -5.41 12.45
C ALA A 14 7.07 -6.32 12.05
N ARG A 15 6.11 -6.54 12.94
CA ARG A 15 4.91 -7.32 12.65
C ARG A 15 3.92 -6.59 11.75
N LEU A 16 3.97 -5.27 11.72
CA LEU A 16 3.13 -4.45 10.87
C LEU A 16 3.58 -4.48 9.40
N ILE A 17 4.87 -4.67 9.16
CA ILE A 17 5.49 -4.60 7.82
C ILE A 17 6.02 -5.96 7.36
N GLN A 18 5.16 -6.96 7.29
CA GLN A 18 5.56 -8.31 6.85
C GLN A 18 5.65 -8.39 5.33
N PRO A 19 6.79 -8.87 4.77
CA PRO A 19 7.00 -8.95 3.31
C PRO A 19 5.94 -9.76 2.58
N ASP A 20 5.41 -10.82 3.21
CA ASP A 20 4.39 -11.69 2.61
C ASP A 20 3.05 -10.96 2.36
N PHE A 21 2.83 -9.84 3.04
CA PHE A 21 1.64 -9.02 2.91
C PHE A 21 1.91 -7.68 2.21
N PHE A 22 2.93 -7.64 1.38
CA PHE A 22 3.22 -6.47 0.53
C PHE A 22 2.05 -6.20 -0.42
N VAL A 23 1.63 -4.95 -0.48
CA VAL A 23 0.48 -4.49 -1.28
C VAL A 23 0.93 -3.69 -2.50
N GLY A 24 2.01 -2.95 -2.37
CA GLY A 24 2.50 -2.04 -3.39
C GLY A 24 3.30 -0.89 -2.81
N TRP A 25 3.33 0.22 -3.50
CA TRP A 25 4.01 1.42 -3.03
C TRP A 25 3.17 2.67 -3.30
N ALA A 26 3.40 3.70 -2.50
CA ALA A 26 2.76 4.99 -2.72
C ALA A 26 3.36 5.69 -3.94
N TYR A 27 2.55 6.44 -4.68
CA TYR A 27 3.00 7.33 -5.75
C TYR A 27 2.62 8.79 -5.50
N ALA A 28 1.77 9.04 -4.52
CA ALA A 28 1.46 10.37 -4.01
C ALA A 28 1.07 10.27 -2.54
N ILE A 29 1.47 11.23 -1.74
CA ILE A 29 1.06 11.36 -0.35
C ILE A 29 1.02 12.83 0.04
N ASP A 30 -0.01 13.18 0.82
CA ASP A 30 -0.12 14.46 1.52
C ASP A 30 -0.56 14.20 2.97
N TYR A 31 -0.93 15.25 3.71
CA TYR A 31 -1.33 15.13 5.11
C TYR A 31 -2.66 14.38 5.31
N GLU A 32 -3.47 14.28 4.29
CA GLU A 32 -4.81 13.70 4.38
C GLU A 32 -4.93 12.36 3.65
N PHE A 33 -4.30 12.24 2.48
CA PHE A 33 -4.44 11.07 1.61
C PHE A 33 -3.10 10.54 1.11
N ALA A 34 -3.05 9.23 0.93
CA ALA A 34 -2.01 8.54 0.19
C ALA A 34 -2.64 7.79 -0.99
N HIS A 35 -2.00 7.86 -2.14
CA HIS A 35 -2.35 7.08 -3.31
C HIS A 35 -1.34 5.95 -3.49
N VAL A 36 -1.84 4.73 -3.54
CA VAL A 36 -1.03 3.51 -3.54
C VAL A 36 -1.25 2.76 -4.83
N MET A 37 -0.15 2.41 -5.50
CA MET A 37 -0.18 1.53 -6.65
C MET A 37 -0.09 0.08 -6.20
N THR A 38 -1.01 -0.75 -6.67
CA THR A 38 -1.09 -2.18 -6.38
C THR A 38 -1.34 -2.97 -7.66
N ASN A 39 -1.28 -4.27 -7.59
CA ASN A 39 -1.70 -5.17 -8.67
C ASN A 39 -2.50 -6.36 -8.12
N ASP A 40 -3.12 -7.12 -9.02
CA ASP A 40 -3.98 -8.22 -8.63
C ASP A 40 -3.25 -9.34 -7.89
N LEU A 41 -1.99 -9.61 -8.23
CA LEU A 41 -1.17 -10.61 -7.55
C LEU A 41 -0.91 -10.21 -6.09
N TRP A 42 -0.49 -8.98 -5.84
CA TRP A 42 -0.23 -8.49 -4.48
C TRP A 42 -1.50 -8.42 -3.64
N LYS A 43 -2.63 -8.02 -4.23
CA LYS A 43 -3.93 -8.08 -3.53
C LYS A 43 -4.27 -9.49 -3.10
N HIS A 44 -4.04 -10.47 -3.96
CA HIS A 44 -4.29 -11.87 -3.66
C HIS A 44 -3.36 -12.39 -2.55
N GLN A 45 -2.07 -12.09 -2.61
CA GLN A 45 -1.09 -12.46 -1.59
C GLN A 45 -1.38 -11.81 -0.24
N ALA A 46 -1.89 -10.58 -0.24
CA ALA A 46 -2.32 -9.87 0.97
C ALA A 46 -3.72 -10.29 1.47
N LEU A 47 -4.28 -11.37 0.94
CA LEU A 47 -5.61 -11.89 1.31
C LEU A 47 -6.77 -10.92 0.99
N GLY A 48 -6.61 -10.13 -0.06
CA GLY A 48 -7.56 -9.11 -0.46
C GLY A 48 -7.33 -7.75 0.22
N ILE A 49 -7.92 -6.72 -0.38
CA ILE A 49 -7.88 -5.35 0.15
C ILE A 49 -9.31 -4.80 0.18
N PRO A 50 -10.10 -5.18 1.21
CA PRO A 50 -11.47 -4.70 1.31
C PRO A 50 -11.53 -3.20 1.62
N HIS A 51 -12.65 -2.58 1.26
CA HIS A 51 -12.93 -1.20 1.65
C HIS A 51 -12.86 -1.03 3.18
N ASN A 52 -12.28 0.06 3.63
CA ASN A 52 -12.03 0.38 5.03
C ASN A 52 -10.99 -0.49 5.75
N CYS A 53 -10.29 -1.40 5.06
CA CYS A 53 -9.18 -2.10 5.69
C CYS A 53 -8.02 -1.14 5.99
N PHE A 54 -7.22 -1.51 6.98
CA PHE A 54 -6.02 -0.78 7.33
C PHE A 54 -4.83 -1.29 6.52
N LEU A 55 -3.98 -0.35 6.13
CA LEU A 55 -2.67 -0.60 5.52
C LEU A 55 -1.62 0.18 6.31
N VAL A 56 -0.38 -0.20 6.15
CA VAL A 56 0.76 0.53 6.72
C VAL A 56 1.79 0.81 5.64
N ALA A 57 2.44 1.96 5.73
CA ALA A 57 3.48 2.37 4.80
C ALA A 57 4.77 2.66 5.56
N ALA A 58 5.90 2.15 5.04
CA ALA A 58 7.22 2.35 5.59
C ALA A 58 8.24 2.64 4.50
N SER A 59 9.23 3.46 4.81
CA SER A 59 10.32 3.82 3.89
C SER A 59 11.51 2.84 3.93
N PHE A 60 11.46 1.85 4.78
CA PHE A 60 12.49 0.84 4.98
C PHE A 60 11.92 -0.57 4.80
N ASN A 61 12.78 -1.52 4.45
CA ASN A 61 12.39 -2.92 4.37
C ASN A 61 12.40 -3.56 5.76
N PRO A 62 11.54 -4.55 6.03
CA PRO A 62 11.53 -5.26 7.31
C PRO A 62 12.88 -5.83 7.71
N ASP A 63 13.65 -6.33 6.75
CA ASP A 63 14.96 -6.93 6.97
C ASP A 63 16.04 -5.90 7.35
N GLU A 64 15.83 -4.64 7.00
CA GLU A 64 16.74 -3.52 7.26
C GLU A 64 16.44 -2.80 8.58
N MET A 65 15.36 -3.18 9.26
CA MET A 65 14.86 -2.48 10.44
C MET A 65 15.91 -2.33 11.54
N ALA A 66 16.75 -3.35 11.76
CA ALA A 66 17.81 -3.31 12.77
C ALA A 66 18.92 -2.30 12.45
N SER A 67 19.11 -1.94 11.17
CA SER A 67 20.12 -0.97 10.71
C SER A 67 19.59 0.46 10.59
N VAL A 68 18.27 0.65 10.68
CA VAL A 68 17.61 1.96 10.60
C VAL A 68 17.64 2.62 11.97
N PRO A 69 18.08 3.88 12.10
CA PRO A 69 18.01 4.60 13.36
C PRO A 69 16.57 4.64 13.90
N ALA A 70 16.39 4.56 15.22
CA ALA A 70 15.07 4.51 15.85
C ALA A 70 14.20 5.71 15.47
N GLU A 71 14.78 6.87 15.31
CA GLU A 71 14.12 8.11 14.86
C GLU A 71 13.63 8.09 13.41
N GLU A 72 14.13 7.15 12.59
CA GLU A 72 13.70 6.94 11.20
C GLU A 72 12.76 5.73 11.06
N GLN A 73 12.51 5.00 12.15
CA GLN A 73 11.60 3.85 12.17
C GLN A 73 10.16 4.33 12.30
N GLU A 74 9.67 5.00 11.28
CA GLU A 74 8.29 5.50 11.21
C GLU A 74 7.46 4.62 10.28
N VAL A 75 6.25 4.29 10.72
CA VAL A 75 5.28 3.53 9.94
C VAL A 75 3.96 4.30 9.91
N ILE A 76 3.53 4.67 8.72
CA ILE A 76 2.32 5.45 8.50
C ILE A 76 1.12 4.51 8.49
N LEU A 77 0.11 4.80 9.30
CA LEU A 77 -1.15 4.07 9.32
C LEU A 77 -2.12 4.66 8.29
N LEU A 78 -2.62 3.82 7.41
CA LEU A 78 -3.51 4.16 6.32
C LEU A 78 -4.83 3.39 6.42
N ARG A 79 -5.90 3.97 5.87
CA ARG A 79 -7.20 3.32 5.71
C ARG A 79 -7.67 3.43 4.28
N VAL A 80 -8.00 2.31 3.65
CA VAL A 80 -8.52 2.29 2.27
C VAL A 80 -9.91 2.89 2.23
N VAL A 81 -10.08 3.96 1.45
CA VAL A 81 -11.35 4.67 1.31
C VAL A 81 -11.91 4.63 -0.11
N GLY A 82 -11.15 4.19 -1.08
CA GLY A 82 -11.61 4.08 -2.45
C GLY A 82 -10.50 3.72 -3.42
N SER A 83 -10.76 3.91 -4.69
CA SER A 83 -9.78 3.78 -5.77
C SER A 83 -9.21 5.14 -6.15
N ALA A 84 -7.99 5.13 -6.67
CA ALA A 84 -7.32 6.29 -7.24
C ALA A 84 -6.92 6.00 -8.69
N LYS A 85 -6.89 7.04 -9.50
CA LYS A 85 -6.44 6.95 -10.88
C LYS A 85 -4.92 6.92 -10.92
N LEU A 86 -4.36 5.96 -11.66
CA LEU A 86 -2.94 5.96 -11.97
C LEU A 86 -2.66 6.97 -13.10
N PRO A 87 -1.44 7.54 -13.16
CA PRO A 87 -1.08 8.49 -14.22
C PRO A 87 -1.27 7.95 -15.65
N GLN A 88 -1.09 6.63 -15.84
CA GLN A 88 -1.20 5.95 -17.13
C GLN A 88 -2.55 5.28 -17.40
N ASP A 89 -3.56 5.45 -16.56
CA ASP A 89 -4.85 4.74 -16.71
C ASP A 89 -5.56 5.08 -18.03
N ASP A 90 -5.46 6.32 -18.49
CA ASP A 90 -6.04 6.73 -19.77
C ASP A 90 -5.36 6.03 -20.94
N ASP A 91 -4.04 5.87 -20.90
CA ASP A 91 -3.27 5.18 -21.93
C ASP A 91 -3.57 3.66 -21.90
N MET A 92 -3.73 3.06 -20.73
CA MET A 92 -4.12 1.68 -20.58
C MET A 92 -5.50 1.39 -21.14
N VAL A 93 -6.48 2.25 -20.85
CA VAL A 93 -7.84 2.14 -21.41
C VAL A 93 -7.81 2.28 -22.94
N ARG A 94 -7.03 3.22 -23.46
CA ARG A 94 -6.85 3.40 -24.91
C ARG A 94 -6.24 2.17 -25.55
N THR A 95 -5.18 1.64 -24.98
CA THR A 95 -4.50 0.42 -25.45
C THR A 95 -5.48 -0.76 -25.50
N LYS A 96 -6.30 -0.92 -24.47
CA LYS A 96 -7.31 -1.97 -24.43
C LYS A 96 -8.38 -1.81 -25.51
N ILE A 97 -8.84 -0.58 -25.73
CA ILE A 97 -9.82 -0.27 -26.78
C ILE A 97 -9.22 -0.59 -28.16
N ASP A 98 -8.00 -0.17 -28.43
CA ASP A 98 -7.34 -0.41 -29.70
C ASP A 98 -7.11 -1.90 -29.95
N HIS A 99 -6.71 -2.65 -28.95
CA HIS A 99 -6.58 -4.11 -29.03
C HIS A 99 -7.90 -4.78 -29.42
N PHE A 100 -9.02 -4.39 -28.80
CA PHE A 100 -10.34 -4.92 -29.16
C PHE A 100 -10.81 -4.50 -30.55
N LYS A 101 -10.47 -3.30 -31.02
CA LYS A 101 -10.79 -2.86 -32.39
C LYS A 101 -10.06 -3.69 -33.44
N ASP A 102 -8.78 -3.98 -33.20
CA ASP A 102 -7.97 -4.79 -34.11
C ASP A 102 -8.46 -6.24 -34.20
N GLN A 103 -9.02 -6.77 -33.13
CA GLN A 103 -9.59 -8.12 -33.10
C GLN A 103 -10.95 -8.23 -33.82
N LYS A 104 -11.75 -7.16 -33.83
CA LYS A 104 -13.02 -7.13 -34.57
C LYS A 104 -12.83 -7.31 -36.07
N ASN A 105 -11.68 -6.98 -36.62
CA ASN A 105 -11.35 -7.14 -38.02
C ASN A 105 -10.96 -8.59 -38.41
N LYS A 106 -10.79 -9.46 -37.43
CA LYS A 106 -10.51 -10.90 -37.62
C LYS A 106 -11.74 -11.69 -37.19
N PHE A 107 -12.64 -11.95 -38.13
CA PHE A 107 -13.84 -12.81 -38.02
C PHE A 107 -13.92 -13.64 -36.74
N GLY A 108 -14.75 -13.28 -35.79
CA GLY A 108 -15.08 -14.14 -34.67
C GLY A 108 -15.02 -13.50 -33.31
N THR A 109 -15.15 -14.33 -32.29
CA THR A 109 -15.06 -13.97 -30.88
C THR A 109 -13.73 -13.29 -30.59
N PRO A 110 -13.69 -12.14 -29.90
CA PRO A 110 -12.43 -11.47 -29.56
C PRO A 110 -11.50 -12.46 -28.87
N ASP A 111 -10.30 -12.62 -29.43
CA ASP A 111 -9.25 -13.38 -28.76
C ASP A 111 -8.97 -12.70 -27.41
N ARG A 112 -9.24 -13.41 -26.34
CA ARG A 112 -9.04 -12.89 -24.98
C ARG A 112 -7.57 -12.91 -24.55
N GLN A 113 -6.71 -13.46 -25.39
CA GLN A 113 -5.28 -13.53 -25.14
C GLN A 113 -4.63 -12.20 -25.54
N MET A 114 -4.43 -11.34 -24.56
CA MET A 114 -3.47 -10.25 -24.66
C MET A 114 -2.04 -10.82 -24.53
N ASP A 115 -1.05 -10.13 -25.10
CA ASP A 115 0.32 -10.47 -24.83
C ASP A 115 0.63 -10.34 -23.32
N ASP A 116 1.60 -11.07 -22.83
CA ASP A 116 1.92 -11.12 -21.40
C ASP A 116 2.34 -9.74 -20.86
N ILE A 117 2.98 -8.90 -21.67
CA ILE A 117 3.41 -7.56 -21.30
C ILE A 117 2.20 -6.67 -21.07
N THR A 118 1.26 -6.63 -22.02
CA THR A 118 0.03 -5.84 -21.92
C THR A 118 -0.85 -6.30 -20.75
N GLN A 119 -0.95 -7.61 -20.53
CA GLN A 119 -1.67 -8.16 -19.37
C GLN A 119 -1.05 -7.72 -18.05
N ASN A 120 0.27 -7.76 -17.93
CA ASN A 120 0.97 -7.33 -16.73
C ASN A 120 0.75 -5.83 -16.45
N GLU A 121 0.79 -4.99 -17.47
CA GLU A 121 0.51 -3.56 -17.33
C GLU A 121 -0.94 -3.27 -16.91
N LEU A 122 -1.91 -4.01 -17.42
CA LEU A 122 -3.33 -3.83 -17.12
C LEU A 122 -3.75 -4.36 -15.73
N GLN A 123 -2.88 -5.11 -15.05
CA GLN A 123 -3.15 -5.62 -13.70
C GLN A 123 -2.96 -4.56 -12.60
N PHE A 124 -2.29 -3.46 -12.91
CA PHE A 124 -2.06 -2.40 -11.93
C PHE A 124 -3.29 -1.52 -11.74
N GLY A 125 -3.48 -1.09 -10.50
CA GLY A 125 -4.56 -0.19 -10.13
C GLY A 125 -4.16 0.70 -8.95
N GLY A 126 -4.90 1.79 -8.74
CA GLY A 126 -4.67 2.74 -7.67
C GLY A 126 -5.66 2.57 -6.52
N LEU A 127 -5.16 2.67 -5.30
CA LEU A 127 -5.95 2.77 -4.08
C LEU A 127 -5.83 4.19 -3.51
N LYS A 128 -6.96 4.75 -3.08
CA LYS A 128 -7.00 5.96 -2.28
C LYS A 128 -7.11 5.58 -0.81
N CYS A 129 -6.14 6.02 -0.03
CA CYS A 129 -6.07 5.74 1.39
C CYS A 129 -6.08 7.04 2.19
N ARG A 130 -6.83 7.09 3.28
CA ARG A 130 -6.75 8.18 4.25
C ARG A 130 -5.56 7.94 5.16
N VAL A 131 -4.79 8.99 5.41
CA VAL A 131 -3.71 8.98 6.40
C VAL A 131 -4.33 9.16 7.78
N LEU A 132 -4.06 8.22 8.70
CA LEU A 132 -4.62 8.25 10.06
C LEU A 132 -3.62 8.71 11.10
N GLY A 133 -2.35 8.44 10.91
CA GLY A 133 -1.29 8.80 11.84
C GLY A 133 -0.01 8.05 11.53
N THR A 134 0.98 8.23 12.40
CA THR A 134 2.30 7.62 12.25
C THR A 134 2.68 6.91 13.54
N PHE A 135 3.09 5.65 13.42
CA PHE A 135 3.75 4.92 14.50
C PHE A 135 5.23 5.33 14.51
N PHE A 136 5.73 5.70 15.66
CA PHE A 136 7.14 6.03 15.86
C PHE A 136 7.62 5.53 17.22
N VAL A 137 8.93 5.38 17.35
CA VAL A 137 9.58 4.93 18.58
C VAL A 137 10.23 6.12 19.26
N ASP A 138 9.87 6.39 20.50
CA ASP A 138 10.54 7.35 21.38
C ASP A 138 10.90 6.69 22.70
N LYS A 139 12.19 6.72 23.08
CA LYS A 139 12.72 6.12 24.32
C LYS A 139 12.33 4.64 24.51
N ASP A 140 12.47 3.84 23.47
CA ASP A 140 12.10 2.43 23.40
C ASP A 140 10.58 2.16 23.56
N GLU A 141 9.75 3.20 23.50
CA GLU A 141 8.31 3.10 23.51
C GLU A 141 7.72 3.40 22.15
N LEU A 142 6.67 2.64 21.76
CA LEU A 142 5.95 2.86 20.51
C LEU A 142 4.78 3.80 20.74
N TRP A 143 4.74 4.84 19.93
CA TRP A 143 3.71 5.87 19.95
C TRP A 143 2.95 5.93 18.63
N LEU A 144 1.69 6.32 18.70
CA LEU A 144 0.88 6.71 17.53
C LEU A 144 0.59 8.20 17.63
N GLY A 145 1.15 8.98 16.71
CA GLY A 145 0.91 10.41 16.55
C GLY A 145 -0.02 10.70 15.38
N SER A 146 -0.78 11.76 15.47
CA SER A 146 -1.61 12.27 14.38
C SER A 146 -0.84 13.24 13.46
N ASP A 147 0.31 13.70 13.90
CA ASP A 147 1.10 14.71 13.20
C ASP A 147 2.09 14.03 12.25
N LEU A 148 1.93 14.32 10.98
CA LEU A 148 2.88 13.97 9.93
C LEU A 148 3.80 15.18 9.71
N GLU A 149 4.74 15.39 10.60
CA GLU A 149 5.69 16.50 10.44
C GLU A 149 6.70 16.24 9.30
N SER A 150 7.05 14.98 9.09
CA SER A 150 7.89 14.59 7.97
C SER A 150 7.56 13.18 7.53
N PHE A 151 7.42 12.97 6.24
CA PHE A 151 7.33 11.64 5.66
C PHE A 151 8.29 11.53 4.47
N ALA A 152 8.75 10.32 4.22
CA ALA A 152 9.59 10.05 3.06
C ALA A 152 8.84 10.38 1.75
N THR A 153 9.58 10.67 0.71
CA THR A 153 9.01 10.82 -0.64
C THR A 153 8.12 9.61 -0.96
N ALA A 154 6.94 9.86 -1.51
CA ALA A 154 5.92 8.83 -1.74
C ALA A 154 6.46 7.56 -2.39
N THR A 155 7.30 7.67 -3.41
CA THR A 155 7.88 6.54 -4.14
C THR A 155 8.84 5.67 -3.29
N ARG A 156 9.28 6.14 -2.13
CA ARG A 156 10.08 5.37 -1.16
C ARG A 156 9.22 4.59 -0.17
N LEU A 157 7.93 4.84 -0.12
CA LEU A 157 7.01 4.20 0.83
C LEU A 157 6.50 2.89 0.25
N ASN A 158 6.91 1.78 0.86
CA ASN A 158 6.35 0.46 0.62
C ASN A 158 5.12 0.27 1.52
N VAL A 159 4.07 -0.32 0.95
CA VAL A 159 2.78 -0.48 1.62
C VAL A 159 2.50 -1.95 1.87
N TYR A 160 2.06 -2.26 3.09
CA TYR A 160 1.76 -3.61 3.55
C TYR A 160 0.37 -3.67 4.17
N ARG A 161 -0.26 -4.85 4.09
CA ARG A 161 -1.42 -5.15 4.91
C ARG A 161 -0.96 -5.75 6.24
N PRO A 162 -1.19 -5.07 7.38
CA PRO A 162 -0.80 -5.63 8.67
C PRO A 162 -1.66 -6.86 9.00
N HIS A 163 -1.07 -7.82 9.70
CA HIS A 163 -1.78 -9.02 10.13
C HIS A 163 -2.85 -8.66 11.18
N ASP A 164 -4.02 -9.29 11.09
CA ASP A 164 -5.19 -8.99 11.91
C ASP A 164 -4.90 -8.99 13.42
N ALA A 165 -4.01 -9.86 13.91
CA ALA A 165 -3.63 -9.90 15.32
C ALA A 165 -2.84 -8.66 15.78
N ALA A 166 -2.05 -8.05 14.89
CA ALA A 166 -1.33 -6.81 15.19
C ALA A 166 -2.27 -5.61 15.21
N LEU A 167 -3.29 -5.62 14.34
CA LEU A 167 -4.29 -4.56 14.26
C LEU A 167 -5.37 -4.64 15.34
N ALA A 168 -5.76 -5.84 15.76
CA ALA A 168 -6.77 -6.02 16.80
C ALA A 168 -6.38 -5.29 18.10
N GLY A 169 -5.08 -5.19 18.37
CA GLY A 169 -4.55 -4.42 19.47
C GLY A 169 -4.60 -2.88 19.30
N ILE A 170 -4.72 -2.39 18.06
CA ILE A 170 -4.73 -0.93 17.77
C ILE A 170 -6.17 -0.39 17.69
N VAL A 171 -7.12 -1.21 17.26
CA VAL A 171 -8.49 -0.78 16.93
C VAL A 171 -9.49 -1.04 18.06
N ASN A 172 -9.14 -1.87 19.03
CA ASN A 172 -9.91 -2.12 20.24
C ASN A 172 -9.34 -1.31 21.42
#